data_863cedebe1f1787c29247d4270fce1a3
#
_entry.id   863cedebe1f1787c29247d4270fce1a3
#
_cell.length_a   1.000
_cell.length_b   1.000
_cell.length_c   1.000
_cell.angle_alpha   90.00
_cell.angle_beta   90.00
_cell.angle_gamma   90.00
#
_symmetry.space_group_name_H-M   'P 1'
#
loop_
_entity.id
_entity.type
_entity.pdbx_description
1 polymer ?
#
loop_
_entity_poly.entity_id
_entity_poly.type
_entity_poly.pdbx_seq_one_letter_code
_entity_poly.pdbx_strand_id
1 'polypeptide(L)'
;MSSAKSSYQGIDTPALLIDKDILEDNIRFMQSKAQALGIALRPHTKTHKMPSIAKMQVAAGAAGIAVAKVGEAEAMAAAGLTDIFIANEIVGEQKLARIRKLGESIDISFGVDSVFAIRQIDKVFAGARNKAHVLVEIETGELRSGVVTTEQFLDLLAALHDSEQIEFRGVFSHEGFTYKAADKAECLRQFVACQERTMSFAALAAQNGFPCLTVSVGATP
;
A
#
# COMPACT_ATOMS: atom_id res chain seq x y z
N MET A 1 -17.50 -18.07 39.24
CA MET A 1 -17.20 -17.43 37.90
C MET A 1 -17.63 -18.41 36.83
N SER A 2 -18.81 -18.21 36.25
CA SER A 2 -19.39 -19.07 35.20
C SER A 2 -18.68 -18.74 33.90
N SER A 3 -17.84 -19.64 33.40
CA SER A 3 -17.35 -19.55 32.02
C SER A 3 -18.53 -19.78 31.09
N ALA A 4 -19.03 -18.75 30.47
CA ALA A 4 -19.93 -18.89 29.33
C ALA A 4 -19.15 -19.65 28.25
N LYS A 5 -19.39 -20.96 28.11
CA LYS A 5 -18.95 -21.73 26.95
C LYS A 5 -19.59 -21.05 25.75
N SER A 6 -18.78 -20.34 24.95
CA SER A 6 -19.20 -19.85 23.65
C SER A 6 -19.71 -21.05 22.85
N SER A 7 -21.03 -21.14 22.66
CA SER A 7 -21.61 -22.21 21.88
C SER A 7 -21.46 -21.88 20.42
N TYR A 8 -20.64 -22.63 19.69
CA TYR A 8 -20.53 -22.57 18.23
C TYR A 8 -21.74 -23.22 17.51
N GLN A 9 -22.75 -23.65 18.31
CA GLN A 9 -24.00 -24.19 17.76
C GLN A 9 -24.73 -23.08 16.99
N GLY A 10 -25.05 -23.35 15.75
CA GLY A 10 -25.71 -22.39 14.86
C GLY A 10 -24.78 -21.66 13.89
N ILE A 11 -23.46 -21.91 13.95
CA ILE A 11 -22.54 -21.45 12.91
C ILE A 11 -22.54 -22.47 11.78
N ASP A 12 -22.89 -22.02 10.56
CA ASP A 12 -22.79 -22.85 9.36
C ASP A 12 -21.35 -23.13 9.00
N THR A 13 -21.08 -24.29 8.40
CA THR A 13 -19.70 -24.74 8.07
C THR A 13 -19.53 -24.91 6.55
N PRO A 14 -18.30 -24.62 6.04
CA PRO A 14 -17.09 -24.19 6.75
C PRO A 14 -17.13 -22.72 7.20
N ALA A 15 -16.55 -22.41 8.38
CA ALA A 15 -16.45 -21.06 8.92
C ALA A 15 -15.04 -20.79 9.46
N LEU A 16 -14.56 -19.55 9.27
CA LEU A 16 -13.36 -19.04 9.91
C LEU A 16 -13.75 -18.26 11.16
N LEU A 17 -13.21 -18.64 12.30
CA LEU A 17 -13.42 -17.96 13.57
C LEU A 17 -12.22 -17.11 13.91
N ILE A 18 -12.47 -15.88 14.36
CA ILE A 18 -11.44 -14.95 14.81
C ILE A 18 -11.62 -14.75 16.31
N ASP A 19 -10.57 -15.04 17.08
CA ASP A 19 -10.51 -14.65 18.48
C ASP A 19 -10.33 -13.13 18.56
N LYS A 20 -11.33 -12.47 19.16
CA LYS A 20 -11.36 -11.01 19.19
C LYS A 20 -10.25 -10.41 20.04
N ASP A 21 -9.96 -11.03 21.20
CA ASP A 21 -8.96 -10.51 22.14
C ASP A 21 -7.55 -10.64 21.53
N ILE A 22 -7.26 -11.77 20.89
CA ILE A 22 -6.00 -11.99 20.15
C ILE A 22 -5.88 -11.00 18.99
N LEU A 23 -6.95 -10.75 18.23
CA LEU A 23 -6.95 -9.78 17.15
C LEU A 23 -6.62 -8.38 17.64
N GLU A 24 -7.28 -7.92 18.70
CA GLU A 24 -7.05 -6.61 19.30
C GLU A 24 -5.62 -6.47 19.83
N ASP A 25 -5.10 -7.50 20.49
CA ASP A 25 -3.71 -7.53 20.99
C ASP A 25 -2.70 -7.44 19.84
N ASN A 26 -2.91 -8.16 18.76
CA ASN A 26 -2.03 -8.11 17.59
C ASN A 26 -2.04 -6.72 16.93
N ILE A 27 -3.21 -6.09 16.80
CA ILE A 27 -3.33 -4.73 16.25
C ILE A 27 -2.57 -3.74 17.13
N ARG A 28 -2.80 -3.77 18.46
CA ARG A 28 -2.10 -2.90 19.42
C ARG A 28 -0.59 -3.10 19.41
N PHE A 29 -0.15 -4.35 19.35
CA PHE A 29 1.27 -4.69 19.33
C PHE A 29 1.99 -4.07 18.13
N MET A 30 1.46 -4.25 16.92
CA MET A 30 2.08 -3.69 15.71
C MET A 30 2.06 -2.15 15.70
N GLN A 31 0.93 -1.55 16.09
CA GLN A 31 0.82 -0.10 16.15
C GLN A 31 1.78 0.51 17.17
N SER A 32 1.90 -0.09 18.37
CA SER A 32 2.83 0.37 19.38
C SER A 32 4.29 0.29 18.93
N LYS A 33 4.67 -0.76 18.19
CA LYS A 33 6.01 -0.88 17.61
C LYS A 33 6.29 0.22 16.59
N ALA A 34 5.37 0.48 15.67
CA ALA A 34 5.51 1.55 14.70
C ALA A 34 5.67 2.92 15.38
N GLN A 35 4.83 3.21 16.38
CA GLN A 35 4.92 4.44 17.17
C GLN A 35 6.25 4.58 17.91
N ALA A 36 6.75 3.50 18.53
CA ALA A 36 8.03 3.52 19.22
C ALA A 36 9.23 3.80 18.29
N LEU A 37 9.09 3.46 17.01
CA LEU A 37 10.09 3.74 15.97
C LEU A 37 9.87 5.08 15.26
N GLY A 38 8.81 5.83 15.59
CA GLY A 38 8.47 7.09 14.94
C GLY A 38 8.05 6.94 13.47
N ILE A 39 7.55 5.75 13.07
CA ILE A 39 7.11 5.47 11.71
C ILE A 39 5.59 5.30 11.63
N ALA A 40 4.99 5.66 10.49
CA ALA A 40 3.59 5.45 10.24
C ALA A 40 3.33 4.00 9.79
N LEU A 41 2.29 3.38 10.34
CA LEU A 41 1.84 2.05 9.93
C LEU A 41 0.67 2.16 8.95
N ARG A 42 0.75 1.45 7.80
CA ARG A 42 -0.33 1.32 6.83
C ARG A 42 -0.60 -0.17 6.56
N PRO A 43 -1.51 -0.79 7.33
CA PRO A 43 -1.77 -2.23 7.22
C PRO A 43 -2.35 -2.61 5.86
N HIS A 44 -1.89 -3.73 5.30
CA HIS A 44 -2.42 -4.28 4.06
C HIS A 44 -3.60 -5.22 4.34
N THR A 45 -4.80 -4.84 3.88
CA THR A 45 -6.06 -5.55 4.18
C THR A 45 -6.33 -6.76 3.30
N LYS A 46 -5.46 -7.06 2.32
CA LYS A 46 -5.62 -8.22 1.40
C LYS A 46 -5.75 -9.56 2.11
N THR A 47 -5.22 -9.67 3.33
CA THR A 47 -5.22 -10.90 4.13
C THR A 47 -6.60 -11.22 4.71
N HIS A 48 -7.31 -10.22 5.20
CA HIS A 48 -8.62 -10.41 5.85
C HIS A 48 -9.80 -9.87 5.02
N LYS A 49 -9.60 -8.83 4.19
CA LYS A 49 -10.63 -8.20 3.33
C LYS A 49 -11.88 -7.72 4.10
N MET A 50 -11.75 -7.49 5.40
CA MET A 50 -12.85 -7.13 6.29
C MET A 50 -12.77 -5.65 6.67
N PRO A 51 -13.75 -4.82 6.27
CA PRO A 51 -13.78 -3.40 6.65
C PRO A 51 -13.83 -3.18 8.17
N SER A 52 -14.45 -4.09 8.92
CA SER A 52 -14.48 -4.01 10.39
C SER A 52 -13.08 -4.09 11.02
N ILE A 53 -12.23 -5.01 10.56
CA ILE A 53 -10.84 -5.13 11.03
C ILE A 53 -10.04 -3.90 10.58
N ALA A 54 -10.19 -3.46 9.33
CA ALA A 54 -9.51 -2.27 8.84
C ALA A 54 -9.85 -1.02 9.68
N LYS A 55 -11.10 -0.85 10.08
CA LYS A 55 -11.51 0.23 11.01
C LYS A 55 -10.85 0.10 12.38
N MET A 56 -10.71 -1.10 12.92
CA MET A 56 -9.99 -1.33 14.18
C MET A 56 -8.52 -0.91 14.06
N GLN A 57 -7.87 -1.24 12.93
CA GLN A 57 -6.49 -0.84 12.66
C GLN A 57 -6.32 0.68 12.58
N VAL A 58 -7.23 1.38 11.87
CA VAL A 58 -7.22 2.84 11.79
C VAL A 58 -7.52 3.47 13.16
N ALA A 59 -8.50 2.95 13.90
CA ALA A 59 -8.82 3.41 15.26
C ALA A 59 -7.67 3.22 16.24
N ALA A 60 -6.81 2.22 16.02
CA ALA A 60 -5.60 2.01 16.81
C ALA A 60 -4.45 2.97 16.45
N GLY A 61 -4.57 3.76 15.37
CA GLY A 61 -3.61 4.78 14.98
C GLY A 61 -2.87 4.52 13.65
N ALA A 62 -3.32 3.56 12.84
CA ALA A 62 -2.79 3.40 11.49
C ALA A 62 -3.08 4.65 10.63
N ALA A 63 -2.11 5.07 9.80
CA ALA A 63 -2.22 6.26 8.96
C ALA A 63 -3.29 6.15 7.87
N GLY A 64 -3.69 4.94 7.55
CA GLY A 64 -4.65 4.55 6.54
C GLY A 64 -4.52 3.06 6.30
N ILE A 65 -5.01 2.56 5.17
CA ILE A 65 -4.91 1.14 4.81
C ILE A 65 -4.29 0.96 3.42
N ALA A 66 -3.70 -0.21 3.20
CA ALA A 66 -3.34 -0.65 1.85
C ALA A 66 -4.27 -1.78 1.39
N VAL A 67 -4.55 -1.80 0.09
CA VAL A 67 -5.37 -2.82 -0.59
C VAL A 67 -4.66 -3.33 -1.84
N ALA A 68 -5.07 -4.49 -2.36
CA ALA A 68 -4.43 -5.10 -3.53
C ALA A 68 -5.07 -4.69 -4.87
N LYS A 69 -6.29 -4.20 -4.88
CA LYS A 69 -7.04 -3.91 -6.13
C LYS A 69 -8.16 -2.90 -5.93
N VAL A 70 -8.62 -2.31 -7.03
CA VAL A 70 -9.67 -1.28 -7.05
C VAL A 70 -10.96 -1.72 -6.35
N GLY A 71 -11.42 -2.96 -6.58
CA GLY A 71 -12.66 -3.45 -5.94
C GLY A 71 -12.53 -3.60 -4.41
N GLU A 72 -11.33 -3.85 -3.88
CA GLU A 72 -11.10 -3.80 -2.44
C GLU A 72 -11.14 -2.35 -1.93
N ALA A 73 -10.55 -1.40 -2.66
CA ALA A 73 -10.61 0.02 -2.32
C ALA A 73 -12.07 0.52 -2.26
N GLU A 74 -12.90 0.15 -3.24
CA GLU A 74 -14.32 0.51 -3.26
C GLU A 74 -15.07 -0.03 -2.04
N ALA A 75 -14.85 -1.31 -1.68
CA ALA A 75 -15.49 -1.91 -0.52
C ALA A 75 -15.07 -1.23 0.80
N MET A 76 -13.79 -0.89 0.93
CA MET A 76 -13.27 -0.19 2.10
C MET A 76 -13.77 1.26 2.18
N ALA A 77 -13.81 1.98 1.05
CA ALA A 77 -14.34 3.33 0.95
C ALA A 77 -15.84 3.38 1.28
N ALA A 78 -16.63 2.45 0.73
CA ALA A 78 -18.06 2.32 1.04
C ALA A 78 -18.33 2.04 2.53
N ALA A 79 -17.36 1.44 3.22
CA ALA A 79 -17.42 1.25 4.66
C ALA A 79 -16.96 2.48 5.47
N GLY A 80 -16.52 3.58 4.83
CA GLY A 80 -16.12 4.83 5.47
C GLY A 80 -14.62 4.96 5.77
N LEU A 81 -13.76 4.16 5.14
CA LEU A 81 -12.32 4.36 5.18
C LEU A 81 -11.93 5.40 4.11
N THR A 82 -11.15 6.40 4.48
CA THR A 82 -10.92 7.60 3.66
C THR A 82 -9.49 7.81 3.21
N ASP A 83 -8.52 7.06 3.73
CA ASP A 83 -7.13 7.07 3.29
C ASP A 83 -6.73 5.66 2.84
N ILE A 84 -6.62 5.45 1.52
CA ILE A 84 -6.45 4.14 0.90
C ILE A 84 -5.31 4.18 -0.11
N PHE A 85 -4.35 3.29 0.06
CA PHE A 85 -3.30 3.03 -0.93
C PHE A 85 -3.56 1.70 -1.63
N ILE A 86 -3.69 1.72 -2.97
CA ILE A 86 -3.70 0.48 -3.76
C ILE A 86 -2.24 0.12 -4.06
N ALA A 87 -1.68 -0.79 -3.26
CA ALA A 87 -0.30 -1.25 -3.40
C ALA A 87 -0.18 -2.24 -4.57
N ASN A 88 -0.38 -1.73 -5.77
CA ASN A 88 -0.33 -2.47 -7.04
C ASN A 88 -0.36 -1.49 -8.21
N GLU A 89 0.23 -1.87 -9.35
CA GLU A 89 0.17 -1.12 -10.60
C GLU A 89 -1.22 -1.25 -11.23
N ILE A 90 -1.84 -0.12 -11.48
CA ILE A 90 -3.18 -0.11 -12.05
C ILE A 90 -3.14 0.25 -13.53
N VAL A 91 -3.54 -0.70 -14.36
CA VAL A 91 -3.60 -0.57 -15.81
C VAL A 91 -5.04 -0.76 -16.30
N GLY A 92 -5.41 0.04 -17.28
CA GLY A 92 -6.70 -0.03 -17.98
C GLY A 92 -7.68 1.07 -17.56
N GLU A 93 -8.26 1.70 -18.58
CA GLU A 93 -9.11 2.90 -18.46
C GLU A 93 -10.28 2.71 -17.49
N GLN A 94 -10.92 1.53 -17.50
CA GLN A 94 -12.05 1.25 -16.60
C GLN A 94 -11.67 1.29 -15.11
N LYS A 95 -10.50 0.74 -14.76
CA LYS A 95 -10.02 0.76 -13.38
C LYS A 95 -9.61 2.17 -12.96
N LEU A 96 -8.90 2.87 -13.84
CA LEU A 96 -8.47 4.26 -13.60
C LEU A 96 -9.68 5.20 -13.44
N ALA A 97 -10.74 5.04 -14.24
CA ALA A 97 -11.98 5.80 -14.10
C ALA A 97 -12.67 5.56 -12.74
N ARG A 98 -12.62 4.34 -12.21
CA ARG A 98 -13.14 4.01 -10.87
C ARG A 98 -12.32 4.66 -9.77
N ILE A 99 -10.97 4.67 -9.90
CA ILE A 99 -10.08 5.37 -8.96
C ILE A 99 -10.34 6.88 -9.01
N ARG A 100 -10.43 7.47 -10.21
CA ARG A 100 -10.79 8.89 -10.37
C ARG A 100 -12.08 9.23 -9.63
N LYS A 101 -13.12 8.39 -9.74
CA LYS A 101 -14.39 8.58 -9.03
C LYS A 101 -14.21 8.47 -7.50
N LEU A 102 -13.45 7.49 -7.01
CA LEU A 102 -13.15 7.37 -5.58
C LEU A 102 -12.42 8.60 -5.04
N GLY A 103 -11.46 9.13 -5.80
CA GLY A 103 -10.69 10.31 -5.42
C GLY A 103 -11.51 11.61 -5.30
N GLU A 104 -12.78 11.63 -5.71
CA GLU A 104 -13.69 12.74 -5.46
C GLU A 104 -14.13 12.82 -3.99
N SER A 105 -14.01 11.73 -3.22
CA SER A 105 -14.54 11.61 -1.86
C SER A 105 -13.54 11.12 -0.81
N ILE A 106 -12.43 10.50 -1.24
CA ILE A 106 -11.40 9.97 -0.34
C ILE A 106 -9.99 10.30 -0.85
N ASP A 107 -9.00 10.26 0.03
CA ASP A 107 -7.60 10.26 -0.37
C ASP A 107 -7.22 8.85 -0.83
N ILE A 108 -7.04 8.69 -2.14
CA ILE A 108 -6.68 7.42 -2.76
C ILE A 108 -5.42 7.57 -3.59
N SER A 109 -4.45 6.70 -3.35
CA SER A 109 -3.21 6.59 -4.11
C SER A 109 -3.00 5.18 -4.63
N PHE A 110 -2.15 5.02 -5.64
CA PHE A 110 -1.89 3.71 -6.25
C PHE A 110 -0.49 3.62 -6.86
N GLY A 111 -0.03 2.39 -7.08
CA GLY A 111 1.28 2.09 -7.65
C GLY A 111 1.37 2.35 -9.14
N VAL A 112 2.57 2.77 -9.59
CA VAL A 112 2.97 2.87 -11.00
C VAL A 112 4.44 2.42 -11.15
N ASP A 113 4.80 1.86 -12.31
CA ASP A 113 6.16 1.42 -12.62
C ASP A 113 6.59 1.69 -14.07
N SER A 114 5.76 2.36 -14.86
CA SER A 114 6.04 2.54 -16.29
C SER A 114 5.50 3.85 -16.86
N VAL A 115 6.21 4.38 -17.85
CA VAL A 115 5.77 5.55 -18.66
C VAL A 115 4.42 5.28 -19.33
N PHE A 116 4.16 4.04 -19.72
CA PHE A 116 2.87 3.65 -20.29
C PHE A 116 1.72 3.88 -19.31
N ALA A 117 1.89 3.50 -18.03
CA ALA A 117 0.88 3.75 -17.00
C ALA A 117 0.63 5.26 -16.81
N ILE A 118 1.70 6.07 -16.75
CA ILE A 118 1.58 7.53 -16.63
C ILE A 118 0.73 8.12 -17.76
N ARG A 119 1.00 7.74 -19.01
CA ARG A 119 0.22 8.22 -20.17
C ARG A 119 -1.25 7.80 -20.12
N GLN A 120 -1.55 6.59 -19.63
CA GLN A 120 -2.93 6.15 -19.46
C GLN A 120 -3.64 6.95 -18.37
N ILE A 121 -2.96 7.25 -17.26
CA ILE A 121 -3.50 8.06 -16.17
C ILE A 121 -3.82 9.46 -16.68
N ASP A 122 -2.90 10.13 -17.36
CA ASP A 122 -3.11 11.44 -17.95
C ASP A 122 -4.37 11.50 -18.80
N LYS A 123 -4.54 10.52 -19.70
CA LYS A 123 -5.71 10.42 -20.55
C LYS A 123 -7.01 10.32 -19.75
N VAL A 124 -7.03 9.47 -18.72
CA VAL A 124 -8.27 9.20 -17.96
C VAL A 124 -8.58 10.33 -16.98
N PHE A 125 -7.54 10.98 -16.42
CA PHE A 125 -7.72 12.09 -15.48
C PHE A 125 -7.84 13.46 -16.16
N ALA A 126 -7.74 13.53 -17.48
CA ALA A 126 -7.97 14.78 -18.22
C ALA A 126 -9.30 15.44 -17.83
N GLY A 127 -9.22 16.70 -17.37
CA GLY A 127 -10.38 17.46 -16.89
C GLY A 127 -10.98 16.97 -15.55
N ALA A 128 -10.29 16.11 -14.81
CA ALA A 128 -10.69 15.76 -13.45
C ALA A 128 -10.50 16.94 -12.48
N ARG A 129 -11.29 16.98 -11.41
CA ARG A 129 -11.15 18.00 -10.35
C ARG A 129 -9.93 17.73 -9.47
N ASN A 130 -9.58 16.48 -9.28
CA ASN A 130 -8.49 15.97 -8.46
C ASN A 130 -7.44 15.28 -9.35
N LYS A 131 -6.20 15.41 -8.95
CA LYS A 131 -5.08 14.68 -9.57
C LYS A 131 -5.08 13.22 -9.15
N ALA A 132 -4.46 12.37 -9.97
CA ALA A 132 -4.12 11.01 -9.58
C ALA A 132 -2.92 11.04 -8.63
N HIS A 133 -3.04 10.48 -7.45
CA HIS A 133 -1.94 10.35 -6.49
C HIS A 133 -1.20 9.05 -6.74
N VAL A 134 0.07 9.11 -7.09
CA VAL A 134 0.85 7.92 -7.43
C VAL A 134 2.10 7.76 -6.57
N LEU A 135 2.44 6.51 -6.29
CA LEU A 135 3.74 6.10 -5.77
C LEU A 135 4.42 5.18 -6.80
N VAL A 136 5.71 5.36 -7.01
CA VAL A 136 6.48 4.49 -7.90
C VAL A 136 6.94 3.25 -7.13
N GLU A 137 6.63 2.06 -7.63
CA GLU A 137 7.16 0.81 -7.08
C GLU A 137 8.63 0.64 -7.47
N ILE A 138 9.46 0.33 -6.50
CA ILE A 138 10.87 -0.01 -6.69
C ILE A 138 11.05 -1.51 -6.54
N GLU A 139 11.58 -2.15 -7.58
CA GLU A 139 11.91 -3.57 -7.53
C GLU A 139 13.10 -3.79 -6.60
N THR A 140 12.99 -4.72 -5.67
CA THR A 140 13.97 -4.95 -4.61
C THR A 140 14.54 -6.37 -4.53
N GLY A 141 14.28 -7.21 -5.55
CA GLY A 141 14.87 -8.56 -5.68
C GLY A 141 13.87 -9.67 -5.97
N GLU A 142 12.57 -9.39 -5.98
CA GLU A 142 11.54 -10.40 -6.30
C GLU A 142 11.31 -10.55 -7.81
N LEU A 143 11.67 -9.55 -8.62
CA LEU A 143 11.45 -9.47 -10.07
C LEU A 143 9.97 -9.67 -10.45
N ARG A 144 9.07 -9.13 -9.63
CA ARG A 144 7.62 -9.23 -9.82
C ARG A 144 7.05 -8.01 -10.55
N SER A 145 7.32 -6.84 -10.03
CA SER A 145 6.86 -5.52 -10.49
C SER A 145 7.82 -4.45 -10.01
N GLY A 146 7.64 -3.23 -10.50
CA GLY A 146 8.43 -2.09 -10.08
C GLY A 146 9.61 -1.76 -11.00
N VAL A 147 10.16 -0.59 -10.78
CA VAL A 147 11.28 -0.06 -11.53
C VAL A 147 12.58 -0.77 -11.13
N VAL A 148 13.29 -1.29 -12.12
CA VAL A 148 14.52 -2.09 -11.91
C VAL A 148 15.78 -1.23 -11.99
N THR A 149 15.84 -0.28 -12.93
CA THR A 149 17.05 0.52 -13.19
C THR A 149 16.85 2.01 -12.93
N THR A 150 17.94 2.70 -12.64
CA THR A 150 17.96 4.16 -12.50
C THR A 150 17.45 4.86 -13.77
N GLU A 151 17.78 4.34 -14.94
CA GLU A 151 17.35 4.88 -16.24
C GLU A 151 15.82 4.82 -16.37
N GLN A 152 15.22 3.64 -16.12
CA GLN A 152 13.76 3.49 -16.11
C GLN A 152 13.08 4.46 -15.15
N PHE A 153 13.69 4.69 -13.98
CA PHE A 153 13.15 5.62 -12.99
C PHE A 153 13.20 7.07 -13.48
N LEU A 154 14.31 7.49 -14.07
CA LEU A 154 14.46 8.84 -14.61
C LEU A 154 13.50 9.10 -15.79
N ASP A 155 13.30 8.11 -16.68
CA ASP A 155 12.30 8.19 -17.75
C ASP A 155 10.89 8.36 -17.19
N LEU A 156 10.59 7.68 -16.09
CA LEU A 156 9.30 7.78 -15.41
C LEU A 156 9.13 9.15 -14.74
N LEU A 157 10.16 9.69 -14.08
CA LEU A 157 10.15 11.05 -13.51
C LEU A 157 9.97 12.11 -14.60
N ALA A 158 10.61 11.95 -15.77
CA ALA A 158 10.41 12.85 -16.90
C ALA A 158 8.94 12.83 -17.38
N ALA A 159 8.34 11.64 -17.50
CA ALA A 159 6.94 11.51 -17.86
C ALA A 159 5.99 12.11 -16.80
N LEU A 160 6.33 12.00 -15.53
CA LEU A 160 5.60 12.65 -14.42
C LEU A 160 5.73 14.19 -14.48
N HIS A 161 6.90 14.71 -14.86
CA HIS A 161 7.13 16.13 -15.02
C HIS A 161 6.23 16.73 -16.10
N ASP A 162 6.02 16.02 -17.19
CA ASP A 162 5.20 16.44 -18.31
C ASP A 162 3.69 16.30 -18.05
N SER A 163 3.30 15.68 -16.91
CA SER A 163 1.92 15.44 -16.54
C SER A 163 1.36 16.51 -15.62
N GLU A 164 0.25 17.14 -16.02
CA GLU A 164 -0.52 18.04 -15.16
C GLU A 164 -1.57 17.31 -14.30
N GLN A 165 -1.88 16.06 -14.62
CA GLN A 165 -2.97 15.27 -14.02
C GLN A 165 -2.52 14.38 -12.88
N ILE A 166 -1.21 14.29 -12.62
CA ILE A 166 -0.63 13.37 -11.64
C ILE A 166 0.07 14.15 -10.54
N GLU A 167 -0.06 13.67 -9.31
CA GLU A 167 0.70 14.07 -8.15
C GLU A 167 1.58 12.91 -7.70
N PHE A 168 2.89 13.08 -7.85
CA PHE A 168 3.85 12.13 -7.29
C PHE A 168 3.91 12.26 -5.77
N ARG A 169 3.63 11.18 -5.06
CA ARG A 169 3.66 11.13 -3.59
C ARG A 169 4.87 10.43 -3.01
N GLY A 170 5.61 9.71 -3.82
CA GLY A 170 6.83 9.05 -3.36
C GLY A 170 7.06 7.68 -3.99
N VAL A 171 7.76 6.85 -3.26
CA VAL A 171 8.15 5.50 -3.70
C VAL A 171 7.69 4.45 -2.70
N PHE A 172 7.50 3.22 -3.19
CA PHE A 172 7.24 2.07 -2.31
C PHE A 172 7.94 0.82 -2.84
N SER A 173 8.09 -0.17 -1.98
CA SER A 173 8.63 -1.48 -2.34
C SER A 173 7.94 -2.60 -1.58
N HIS A 174 8.10 -3.82 -2.09
CA HIS A 174 7.65 -5.04 -1.44
C HIS A 174 8.77 -6.07 -1.41
N GLU A 175 9.18 -6.47 -0.21
CA GLU A 175 10.33 -7.32 0.03
C GLU A 175 9.93 -8.80 0.06
N GLY A 176 9.12 -9.27 -0.90
CA GLY A 176 8.53 -10.61 -0.91
C GLY A 176 9.54 -11.75 -0.94
N PHE A 177 10.74 -11.54 -1.48
CA PHE A 177 11.76 -12.58 -1.49
C PHE A 177 12.32 -12.90 -0.09
N THR A 178 12.16 -12.03 0.91
CA THR A 178 12.56 -12.26 2.31
C THR A 178 11.83 -13.44 2.94
N TYR A 179 10.66 -13.85 2.41
CA TYR A 179 9.98 -15.08 2.82
C TYR A 179 10.78 -16.36 2.58
N LYS A 180 11.82 -16.30 1.73
CA LYS A 180 12.69 -17.45 1.39
C LYS A 180 14.01 -17.43 2.18
N ALA A 181 14.21 -16.45 3.06
CA ALA A 181 15.41 -16.37 3.89
C ALA A 181 15.57 -17.63 4.76
N ALA A 182 16.78 -18.14 4.84
CA ALA A 182 17.06 -19.37 5.58
C ALA A 182 16.95 -19.18 7.10
N ASP A 183 17.19 -17.96 7.56
CA ASP A 183 17.12 -17.60 8.97
C ASP A 183 16.76 -16.10 9.16
N LYS A 184 16.53 -15.74 10.41
CA LYS A 184 16.18 -14.37 10.80
C LYS A 184 17.28 -13.34 10.48
N ALA A 185 18.54 -13.72 10.55
CA ALA A 185 19.68 -12.84 10.27
C ALA A 185 19.77 -12.56 8.77
N GLU A 186 19.53 -13.56 7.93
CA GLU A 186 19.46 -13.37 6.48
C GLU A 186 18.25 -12.53 6.10
N CYS A 187 17.08 -12.80 6.66
CA CYS A 187 15.88 -12.00 6.45
C CYS A 187 16.13 -10.51 6.75
N LEU A 188 16.75 -10.21 7.89
CA LEU A 188 17.10 -8.84 8.27
C LEU A 188 18.08 -8.19 7.28
N ARG A 189 19.13 -8.90 6.87
CA ARG A 189 20.09 -8.37 5.88
C ARG A 189 19.41 -8.04 4.56
N GLN A 190 18.59 -8.95 4.07
CA GLN A 190 17.83 -8.75 2.83
C GLN A 190 16.89 -7.54 2.95
N PHE A 191 16.15 -7.43 4.04
CA PHE A 191 15.23 -6.33 4.28
C PHE A 191 15.95 -4.98 4.34
N VAL A 192 17.09 -4.90 5.04
CA VAL A 192 17.91 -3.67 5.11
C VAL A 192 18.38 -3.26 3.71
N ALA A 193 18.91 -4.20 2.92
CA ALA A 193 19.33 -3.91 1.54
C ALA A 193 18.17 -3.38 0.66
N CYS A 194 16.97 -3.88 0.84
CA CYS A 194 15.77 -3.38 0.15
C CYS A 194 15.41 -1.97 0.58
N GLN A 195 15.45 -1.70 1.87
CA GLN A 195 15.22 -0.35 2.40
C GLN A 195 16.24 0.65 1.83
N GLU A 196 17.53 0.32 1.88
CA GLU A 196 18.61 1.16 1.34
C GLU A 196 18.40 1.44 -0.15
N ARG A 197 18.01 0.42 -0.92
CA ARG A 197 17.68 0.59 -2.33
C ARG A 197 16.49 1.53 -2.51
N THR A 198 15.39 1.32 -1.81
CA THR A 198 14.20 2.17 -1.92
C THR A 198 14.51 3.61 -1.52
N MET A 199 15.27 3.81 -0.46
CA MET A 199 15.73 5.13 -0.02
C MET A 199 16.66 5.80 -1.04
N SER A 200 17.50 5.05 -1.76
CA SER A 200 18.35 5.61 -2.82
C SER A 200 17.52 6.17 -3.98
N PHE A 201 16.43 5.50 -4.37
CA PHE A 201 15.50 6.01 -5.38
C PHE A 201 14.70 7.21 -4.87
N ALA A 202 14.33 7.25 -3.59
CA ALA A 202 13.70 8.42 -3.00
C ALA A 202 14.65 9.64 -3.02
N ALA A 203 15.92 9.45 -2.72
CA ALA A 203 16.94 10.50 -2.81
C ALA A 203 17.14 10.97 -4.26
N LEU A 204 17.16 10.03 -5.22
CA LEU A 204 17.25 10.35 -6.64
C LEU A 204 16.03 11.15 -7.13
N ALA A 205 14.83 10.79 -6.69
CA ALA A 205 13.62 11.56 -6.99
C ALA A 205 13.74 13.01 -6.48
N ALA A 206 14.16 13.21 -5.24
CA ALA A 206 14.35 14.53 -4.65
C ALA A 206 15.38 15.37 -5.41
N GLN A 207 16.49 14.78 -5.85
CA GLN A 207 17.51 15.43 -6.67
C GLN A 207 16.98 15.90 -8.04
N ASN A 208 15.94 15.24 -8.55
CA ASN A 208 15.29 15.58 -9.81
C ASN A 208 14.01 16.43 -9.62
N GLY A 209 13.81 17.05 -8.46
CA GLY A 209 12.68 17.94 -8.20
C GLY A 209 11.39 17.24 -7.74
N PHE A 210 11.46 15.95 -7.41
CA PHE A 210 10.34 15.13 -6.93
C PHE A 210 10.57 14.67 -5.48
N PRO A 211 10.39 15.55 -4.47
CA PRO A 211 10.53 15.13 -3.08
C PRO A 211 9.46 14.10 -2.71
N CYS A 212 9.87 13.01 -2.07
CA CYS A 212 8.95 11.98 -1.61
C CYS A 212 8.24 12.42 -0.32
N LEU A 213 6.92 12.54 -0.37
CA LEU A 213 6.08 12.68 0.82
C LEU A 213 5.99 11.36 1.60
N THR A 214 6.11 10.25 0.88
CA THR A 214 6.02 8.90 1.42
C THR A 214 7.14 8.03 0.87
N VAL A 215 7.81 7.30 1.75
CA VAL A 215 8.63 6.15 1.41
C VAL A 215 8.05 4.97 2.16
N SER A 216 7.47 4.01 1.43
CA SER A 216 6.78 2.86 2.03
C SER A 216 7.51 1.58 1.73
N VAL A 217 7.84 0.83 2.76
CA VAL A 217 8.50 -0.47 2.66
C VAL A 217 7.76 -1.48 3.52
N GLY A 218 7.76 -2.75 3.16
CA GLY A 218 7.18 -3.75 4.04
C GLY A 218 6.86 -5.09 3.40
N ALA A 219 7.16 -6.11 4.19
CA ALA A 219 6.71 -7.49 4.03
C ALA A 219 6.35 -8.05 5.41
N THR A 220 5.89 -9.31 5.48
CA THR A 220 5.46 -9.90 6.76
C THR A 220 6.56 -10.67 7.51
N PRO A 221 7.63 -11.19 6.93
CA PRO A 221 8.66 -11.95 7.67
C PRO A 221 9.35 -11.13 8.76
#